data_40592b6c36517a908e2ca37a512d7483
#
_entry.id   40592b6c36517a908e2ca37a512d7483
#
_cell.length_a   1.000
_cell.length_b   1.000
_cell.length_c   1.000
_cell.angle_alpha   90.00
_cell.angle_beta   90.00
_cell.angle_gamma   90.00
#
_symmetry.space_group_name_H-M   'P 1'
#
loop_
_entity.id
_entity.type
_entity.pdbx_description
1 polymer ?
#
loop_
_entity_poly.entity_id
_entity_poly.type
_entity_poly.pdbx_seq_one_letter_code
_entity_poly.pdbx_strand_id
1 'polypeptide(L)'
;SISLLHPAAYAQIPVSRDASPRNPVQPKQVRDATRKLTAKEVPTSALLTAQAASPLLPSRQWTVSLKDLGVARPMALRGVESEASVGIGVRRDELVEVAKLRLTFTLSPALIPSLSHLKVMLNDEVLQTIVLDKERLGTPQTVELDIDPRYFTDYNRFRFQFIGHYTMECEMPNHSSLWATISNESQLQLSLRQLPLRDDLALLPAPFFDPRDNRPVNLPFVYGSRPS
;
A
#
# COMPACT_ATOMS: atom_id res chain seq x y z
N SER A 1 60.58 -4.48 -10.58
CA SER A 1 60.08 -3.11 -10.80
C SER A 1 58.76 -2.96 -10.07
N ILE A 2 58.81 -2.27 -8.93
CA ILE A 2 57.71 -2.00 -8.04
C ILE A 2 57.10 -0.64 -8.46
N SER A 3 55.87 -0.61 -8.92
CA SER A 3 55.13 0.66 -9.18
C SER A 3 54.25 0.95 -7.99
N LEU A 4 54.53 2.03 -7.31
CA LEU A 4 53.78 2.64 -6.21
C LEU A 4 52.59 3.40 -6.78
N LEU A 5 51.37 3.03 -6.39
CA LEU A 5 50.16 3.82 -6.63
C LEU A 5 49.96 4.82 -5.50
N HIS A 6 49.81 6.10 -5.88
CA HIS A 6 49.53 7.23 -5.00
C HIS A 6 48.07 7.21 -4.52
N PRO A 7 47.79 7.61 -3.27
CA PRO A 7 46.42 7.83 -2.83
C PRO A 7 45.89 9.18 -3.29
N ALA A 8 44.63 9.18 -3.78
CA ALA A 8 43.91 10.37 -4.22
C ALA A 8 43.58 11.28 -3.04
N ALA A 9 43.90 12.58 -3.24
CA ALA A 9 43.65 13.67 -2.29
C ALA A 9 42.15 13.99 -2.18
N TYR A 10 41.62 13.95 -0.96
CA TYR A 10 40.32 14.51 -0.62
C TYR A 10 40.39 16.04 -0.62
N ALA A 11 39.65 16.69 -1.51
CA ALA A 11 39.45 18.12 -1.52
C ALA A 11 38.55 18.57 -0.39
N GLN A 12 39.05 19.36 0.55
CA GLN A 12 38.29 20.02 1.60
C GLN A 12 37.57 21.24 1.04
N ILE A 13 36.27 21.32 1.25
CA ILE A 13 35.44 22.49 0.93
C ILE A 13 35.57 23.49 2.08
N PRO A 14 35.90 24.77 1.85
CA PRO A 14 35.99 25.77 2.93
C PRO A 14 34.62 26.22 3.38
N VAL A 15 34.33 26.10 4.67
CA VAL A 15 33.15 26.66 5.35
C VAL A 15 33.40 28.16 5.54
N SER A 16 32.65 29.00 4.82
CA SER A 16 32.60 30.44 5.03
C SER A 16 31.78 30.77 6.28
N ARG A 17 32.44 31.28 7.30
CA ARG A 17 31.79 31.92 8.48
C ARG A 17 31.69 33.41 8.17
N ASP A 18 30.45 33.86 7.92
CA ASP A 18 30.08 35.27 8.08
C ASP A 18 28.68 35.33 8.65
N ALA A 19 28.59 35.43 9.96
CA ALA A 19 27.37 35.73 10.70
C ALA A 19 27.50 37.11 11.30
N SER A 20 26.98 38.12 10.60
CA SER A 20 26.79 39.47 11.17
C SER A 20 25.41 39.57 11.81
N PRO A 21 25.27 40.12 13.02
CA PRO A 21 23.98 40.14 13.71
C PRO A 21 23.09 41.26 13.15
N ARG A 22 21.89 40.90 12.68
CA ARG A 22 20.87 41.88 12.29
C ARG A 22 20.08 42.34 13.51
N ASN A 23 20.05 43.66 13.69
CA ASN A 23 19.31 44.42 14.70
C ASN A 23 17.78 44.13 14.67
N PRO A 24 17.10 44.13 15.83
CA PRO A 24 15.69 44.00 15.90
C PRO A 24 14.95 45.26 15.41
N VAL A 25 14.06 45.09 14.46
CA VAL A 25 13.18 46.18 13.98
C VAL A 25 12.07 46.37 14.97
N GLN A 26 11.96 47.59 15.55
CA GLN A 26 10.87 48.01 16.41
C GLN A 26 9.55 48.18 15.62
N PRO A 27 8.39 47.84 16.16
CA PRO A 27 7.10 48.07 15.55
C PRO A 27 6.71 49.55 15.61
N LYS A 28 6.49 50.16 14.43
CA LYS A 28 5.90 51.50 14.34
C LYS A 28 4.43 51.44 14.75
N GLN A 29 4.09 52.26 15.76
CA GLN A 29 2.72 52.60 16.13
C GLN A 29 2.04 53.32 14.96
N VAL A 30 0.95 52.74 14.46
CA VAL A 30 0.01 53.43 13.58
C VAL A 30 -1.16 53.94 14.41
N ARG A 31 -1.29 55.29 14.37
CA ARG A 31 -2.30 56.04 15.09
C ARG A 31 -3.71 55.78 14.57
N ASP A 32 -4.64 55.73 15.52
CA ASP A 32 -6.07 55.75 15.38
C ASP A 32 -6.58 56.70 14.26
N ALA A 33 -7.42 56.14 13.40
CA ALA A 33 -8.41 56.87 12.63
C ALA A 33 -9.76 56.19 12.85
N THR A 34 -10.44 56.63 13.91
CA THR A 34 -11.80 56.22 14.23
C THR A 34 -12.75 56.74 13.14
N ARG A 35 -13.13 55.87 12.20
CA ARG A 35 -14.26 56.15 11.31
C ARG A 35 -15.44 55.29 11.73
N LYS A 36 -16.41 55.92 12.41
CA LYS A 36 -17.73 55.35 12.67
C LYS A 36 -18.38 54.96 11.35
N LEU A 37 -18.50 53.68 11.09
CA LEU A 37 -19.43 53.13 10.12
C LEU A 37 -20.51 52.41 10.92
N THR A 38 -21.72 52.91 10.82
CA THR A 38 -22.95 52.34 11.38
C THR A 38 -23.12 50.92 10.79
N ALA A 39 -23.06 49.94 11.68
CA ALA A 39 -23.35 48.56 11.36
C ALA A 39 -24.84 48.40 11.05
N LYS A 40 -25.17 48.15 9.81
CA LYS A 40 -26.46 47.61 9.39
C LYS A 40 -26.40 46.13 9.68
N GLU A 41 -27.12 45.68 10.71
CA GLU A 41 -27.24 44.27 11.07
C GLU A 41 -27.75 43.45 9.87
N VAL A 42 -26.90 42.62 9.32
CA VAL A 42 -27.27 41.53 8.39
C VAL A 42 -27.54 40.31 9.29
N PRO A 43 -28.70 39.66 9.21
CA PRO A 43 -29.02 38.54 10.05
C PRO A 43 -28.08 37.39 9.72
N THR A 44 -27.20 37.03 10.66
CA THR A 44 -26.20 35.95 10.58
C THR A 44 -26.83 34.55 10.55
N SER A 45 -28.14 34.44 10.38
CA SER A 45 -28.87 33.18 10.45
C SER A 45 -29.11 32.47 9.12
N ALA A 46 -28.59 32.97 7.99
CA ALA A 46 -28.89 32.42 6.67
C ALA A 46 -27.70 31.75 5.95
N LEU A 47 -26.54 31.62 6.61
CA LEU A 47 -25.33 31.04 6.00
C LEU A 47 -24.92 29.66 6.58
N LEU A 48 -25.75 29.05 7.40
CA LEU A 48 -25.45 27.74 8.03
C LEU A 48 -26.30 26.57 7.51
N THR A 49 -26.98 26.73 6.37
CA THR A 49 -27.80 25.64 5.83
C THR A 49 -27.56 25.47 4.35
N ALA A 50 -26.41 24.95 3.96
CA ALA A 50 -26.21 24.21 2.71
C ALA A 50 -24.82 23.55 2.66
N GLN A 51 -24.35 22.92 3.73
CA GLN A 51 -23.53 21.73 3.50
C GLN A 51 -24.52 20.62 3.17
N ALA A 52 -24.93 20.57 1.92
CA ALA A 52 -25.55 19.41 1.35
C ALA A 52 -24.55 18.27 1.60
N ALA A 53 -24.90 17.38 2.53
CA ALA A 53 -24.21 16.12 2.68
C ALA A 53 -24.22 15.47 1.30
N SER A 54 -23.07 15.48 0.64
CA SER A 54 -22.90 14.72 -0.60
C SER A 54 -23.39 13.32 -0.28
N PRO A 55 -24.30 12.73 -1.06
CA PRO A 55 -24.80 11.40 -0.79
C PRO A 55 -23.58 10.50 -0.65
N LEU A 56 -23.44 9.89 0.52
CA LEU A 56 -22.37 8.92 0.76
C LEU A 56 -22.58 7.82 -0.27
N LEU A 57 -21.73 7.78 -1.27
CA LEU A 57 -21.76 6.73 -2.27
C LEU A 57 -21.58 5.38 -1.56
N PRO A 58 -22.29 4.33 -1.97
CA PRO A 58 -22.29 3.06 -1.27
C PRO A 58 -20.88 2.49 -1.20
N SER A 59 -20.45 2.13 -0.01
CA SER A 59 -19.24 1.33 0.16
C SER A 59 -19.55 -0.14 -0.10
N ARG A 60 -18.65 -0.80 -0.80
CA ARG A 60 -18.75 -2.22 -1.15
C ARG A 60 -17.65 -3.00 -0.44
N GLN A 61 -18.04 -4.11 0.20
CA GLN A 61 -17.08 -5.06 0.74
C GLN A 61 -16.68 -6.06 -0.36
N TRP A 62 -15.38 -6.27 -0.54
CA TRP A 62 -14.84 -7.26 -1.44
C TRP A 62 -13.80 -8.11 -0.71
N THR A 63 -14.05 -9.41 -0.67
CA THR A 63 -13.12 -10.41 -0.14
C THR A 63 -12.69 -11.30 -1.29
N VAL A 64 -11.38 -11.43 -1.45
CA VAL A 64 -10.77 -12.21 -2.53
C VAL A 64 -9.65 -13.06 -1.97
N SER A 65 -9.57 -14.33 -2.37
CA SER A 65 -8.45 -15.21 -2.04
C SER A 65 -7.29 -15.02 -3.02
N LEU A 66 -6.08 -15.38 -2.63
CA LEU A 66 -4.95 -15.42 -3.57
C LEU A 66 -5.22 -16.39 -4.73
N LYS A 67 -6.01 -17.43 -4.48
CA LYS A 67 -6.45 -18.37 -5.52
C LYS A 67 -7.31 -17.67 -6.57
N ASP A 68 -8.25 -16.83 -6.17
CA ASP A 68 -9.10 -16.06 -7.09
C ASP A 68 -8.30 -15.00 -7.86
N LEU A 69 -7.15 -14.58 -7.33
CA LEU A 69 -6.20 -13.70 -8.00
C LEU A 69 -5.24 -14.45 -8.94
N GLY A 70 -5.47 -15.74 -9.19
CA GLY A 70 -4.72 -16.54 -10.15
C GLY A 70 -3.61 -17.40 -9.55
N VAL A 71 -3.46 -17.43 -8.22
CA VAL A 71 -2.50 -18.32 -7.54
C VAL A 71 -3.11 -19.71 -7.39
N ALA A 72 -3.03 -20.52 -8.42
CA ALA A 72 -3.69 -21.84 -8.48
C ALA A 72 -3.23 -22.84 -7.39
N ARG A 73 -2.00 -22.69 -6.89
CA ARG A 73 -1.37 -23.56 -5.87
C ARG A 73 -0.71 -22.73 -4.80
N PRO A 74 -0.51 -23.26 -3.58
CA PRO A 74 0.28 -22.58 -2.56
C PRO A 74 1.66 -22.17 -3.10
N MET A 75 2.08 -20.95 -2.79
CA MET A 75 3.37 -20.42 -3.23
C MET A 75 4.48 -21.02 -2.36
N ALA A 76 5.39 -21.76 -2.99
CA ALA A 76 6.56 -22.35 -2.34
C ALA A 76 7.78 -21.43 -2.53
N LEU A 77 8.29 -20.92 -1.43
CA LEU A 77 9.52 -20.13 -1.34
C LEU A 77 10.65 -21.05 -0.86
N ARG A 78 11.80 -21.07 -1.54
CA ARG A 78 12.89 -22.00 -1.23
C ARG A 78 14.24 -21.30 -1.34
N GLY A 79 15.18 -21.78 -0.52
CA GLY A 79 16.54 -21.22 -0.43
C GLY A 79 16.69 -20.15 0.63
N VAL A 80 17.90 -19.61 0.76
CA VAL A 80 18.23 -18.54 1.71
C VAL A 80 17.40 -17.30 1.48
N GLU A 81 17.19 -16.94 0.21
CA GLU A 81 16.34 -15.82 -0.20
C GLU A 81 15.46 -16.26 -1.36
N SER A 82 14.17 -15.98 -1.23
CA SER A 82 13.20 -16.24 -2.30
C SER A 82 11.99 -15.33 -2.18
N GLU A 83 11.35 -15.11 -3.32
CA GLU A 83 10.24 -14.17 -3.44
C GLU A 83 9.11 -14.77 -4.29
N ALA A 84 7.88 -14.46 -3.91
CA ALA A 84 6.70 -14.69 -4.73
C ALA A 84 5.82 -13.44 -4.75
N SER A 85 5.07 -13.24 -5.82
CA SER A 85 4.20 -12.07 -5.94
C SER A 85 2.86 -12.41 -6.56
N VAL A 86 1.85 -11.59 -6.23
CA VAL A 86 0.51 -11.63 -6.80
C VAL A 86 0.02 -10.23 -7.08
N GLY A 87 -0.59 -10.04 -8.25
CA GLY A 87 -1.14 -8.76 -8.68
C GLY A 87 -2.62 -8.63 -8.32
N ILE A 88 -3.03 -7.40 -7.99
CA ILE A 88 -4.43 -7.03 -7.82
C ILE A 88 -4.66 -5.63 -8.39
N GLY A 89 -5.71 -5.48 -9.19
CA GLY A 89 -6.15 -4.18 -9.71
C GLY A 89 -7.27 -3.59 -8.86
N VAL A 90 -7.27 -2.28 -8.79
CA VAL A 90 -8.38 -1.49 -8.25
C VAL A 90 -8.98 -0.68 -9.40
N ARG A 91 -10.31 -0.72 -9.56
CA ARG A 91 -11.00 0.01 -10.61
C ARG A 91 -10.79 1.51 -10.46
N ARG A 92 -10.81 2.22 -11.60
CA ARG A 92 -10.70 3.70 -11.63
C ARG A 92 -11.85 4.41 -10.92
N ASP A 93 -13.02 3.77 -10.85
CA ASP A 93 -14.22 4.28 -10.20
C ASP A 93 -14.38 3.78 -8.76
N GLU A 94 -13.33 3.20 -8.17
CA GLU A 94 -13.33 2.72 -6.79
C GLU A 94 -12.13 3.26 -6.01
N LEU A 95 -12.35 3.60 -4.75
CA LEU A 95 -11.34 4.01 -3.79
C LEU A 95 -11.29 3.00 -2.64
N VAL A 96 -10.11 2.53 -2.32
CA VAL A 96 -9.90 1.67 -1.14
C VAL A 96 -10.00 2.54 0.12
N GLU A 97 -10.93 2.21 1.03
CA GLU A 97 -11.09 2.87 2.32
C GLU A 97 -10.50 2.06 3.48
N VAL A 98 -10.63 0.74 3.39
CA VAL A 98 -10.09 -0.20 4.38
C VAL A 98 -9.52 -1.40 3.64
N ALA A 99 -8.36 -1.86 4.06
CA ALA A 99 -7.74 -3.06 3.52
C ALA A 99 -7.15 -3.91 4.65
N LYS A 100 -7.44 -5.23 4.60
CA LYS A 100 -6.91 -6.22 5.53
C LYS A 100 -6.43 -7.44 4.77
N LEU A 101 -5.21 -7.89 5.06
CA LEU A 101 -4.68 -9.14 4.53
C LEU A 101 -4.65 -10.18 5.64
N ARG A 102 -5.40 -11.26 5.46
CA ARG A 102 -5.31 -12.46 6.29
C ARG A 102 -4.41 -13.47 5.59
N LEU A 103 -3.16 -13.52 6.02
CA LEU A 103 -2.11 -14.34 5.43
C LEU A 103 -1.94 -15.64 6.21
N THR A 104 -2.11 -16.77 5.53
CA THR A 104 -1.84 -18.11 6.08
C THR A 104 -0.58 -18.66 5.43
N PHE A 105 0.37 -19.10 6.24
CA PHE A 105 1.66 -19.60 5.78
C PHE A 105 2.20 -20.69 6.71
N THR A 106 3.17 -21.45 6.23
CA THR A 106 3.93 -22.45 6.99
C THR A 106 5.39 -22.27 6.71
N LEU A 107 6.21 -22.35 7.75
CA LEU A 107 7.66 -22.18 7.69
C LEU A 107 8.35 -23.48 8.10
N SER A 108 9.52 -23.73 7.54
CA SER A 108 10.31 -24.92 7.88
C SER A 108 10.64 -24.98 9.38
N PRO A 109 10.52 -26.16 10.02
CA PRO A 109 10.87 -26.33 11.44
C PRO A 109 12.38 -26.23 11.73
N ALA A 110 13.21 -26.31 10.69
CA ALA A 110 14.66 -26.24 10.81
C ALA A 110 15.22 -24.81 10.80
N LEU A 111 14.39 -23.80 10.61
CA LEU A 111 14.84 -22.40 10.54
C LEU A 111 15.33 -21.88 11.89
N ILE A 112 16.33 -21.02 11.85
CA ILE A 112 16.79 -20.24 13.00
C ILE A 112 15.95 -18.97 13.10
N PRO A 113 15.07 -18.81 14.11
CA PRO A 113 14.13 -17.71 14.20
C PRO A 113 14.77 -16.32 14.19
N SER A 114 15.91 -16.17 14.87
CA SER A 114 16.62 -14.89 14.97
C SER A 114 17.26 -14.41 13.67
N LEU A 115 17.47 -15.29 12.71
CA LEU A 115 18.10 -15.00 11.42
C LEU A 115 17.11 -15.05 10.25
N SER A 116 15.92 -15.61 10.48
CA SER A 116 14.93 -15.86 9.44
C SER A 116 13.71 -14.98 9.62
N HIS A 117 13.10 -14.57 8.52
CA HIS A 117 11.87 -13.79 8.55
C HIS A 117 11.09 -13.89 7.24
N LEU A 118 9.81 -13.57 7.29
CA LEU A 118 8.96 -13.40 6.12
C LEU A 118 8.50 -11.93 6.04
N LYS A 119 8.86 -11.24 4.96
CA LYS A 119 8.38 -9.88 4.69
C LYS A 119 7.16 -9.90 3.79
N VAL A 120 6.20 -9.07 4.12
CA VAL A 120 5.03 -8.79 3.29
C VAL A 120 5.14 -7.37 2.79
N MET A 121 5.07 -7.19 1.49
CA MET A 121 5.21 -5.89 0.83
C MET A 121 4.03 -5.64 -0.12
N LEU A 122 3.68 -4.37 -0.29
CA LEU A 122 2.72 -3.90 -1.28
C LEU A 122 3.36 -2.75 -2.06
N ASN A 123 3.45 -2.88 -3.38
CA ASN A 123 4.04 -1.87 -4.27
C ASN A 123 5.44 -1.42 -3.82
N ASP A 124 6.29 -2.40 -3.43
CA ASP A 124 7.65 -2.22 -2.91
C ASP A 124 7.76 -1.61 -1.48
N GLU A 125 6.63 -1.21 -0.88
CA GLU A 125 6.59 -0.77 0.50
C GLU A 125 6.42 -1.97 1.46
N VAL A 126 7.23 -2.00 2.52
CA VAL A 126 7.17 -3.07 3.53
C VAL A 126 5.99 -2.83 4.45
N LEU A 127 4.98 -3.69 4.36
CA LEU A 127 3.82 -3.65 5.27
C LEU A 127 4.17 -4.22 6.63
N GLN A 128 4.81 -5.38 6.63
CA GLN A 128 5.21 -6.06 7.87
C GLN A 128 6.35 -7.04 7.63
N THR A 129 7.24 -7.13 8.62
CA THR A 129 8.21 -8.22 8.75
C THR A 129 7.72 -9.17 9.85
N ILE A 130 7.40 -10.39 9.45
CA ILE A 130 6.94 -11.45 10.36
C ILE A 130 8.17 -12.14 10.93
N VAL A 131 8.39 -11.95 12.23
CA VAL A 131 9.44 -12.62 12.99
C VAL A 131 8.97 -14.04 13.32
N LEU A 132 9.86 -14.99 13.21
CA LEU A 132 9.55 -16.40 13.43
C LEU A 132 9.50 -16.73 14.95
N ASP A 133 8.47 -17.47 15.30
CA ASP A 133 8.35 -18.09 16.62
C ASP A 133 8.74 -19.58 16.52
N LYS A 134 9.74 -19.98 17.30
CA LYS A 134 10.29 -21.34 17.28
C LYS A 134 9.23 -22.42 17.54
N GLU A 135 8.28 -22.14 18.43
CA GLU A 135 7.23 -23.09 18.81
C GLU A 135 6.18 -23.30 17.71
N ARG A 136 6.08 -22.36 16.80
CA ARG A 136 5.11 -22.36 15.71
C ARG A 136 5.70 -22.82 14.36
N LEU A 137 6.99 -23.05 14.28
CA LEU A 137 7.62 -23.59 13.08
C LEU A 137 7.07 -24.98 12.72
N GLY A 138 6.95 -25.25 11.42
CA GLY A 138 6.41 -26.51 10.89
C GLY A 138 4.89 -26.60 10.93
N THR A 139 4.17 -25.63 11.52
CA THR A 139 2.72 -25.60 11.59
C THR A 139 2.13 -24.43 10.78
N PRO A 140 0.91 -24.58 10.22
CA PRO A 140 0.21 -23.47 9.58
C PRO A 140 -0.05 -22.34 10.58
N GLN A 141 0.28 -21.12 10.17
CA GLN A 141 0.09 -19.89 10.95
C GLN A 141 -0.74 -18.91 10.15
N THR A 142 -1.58 -18.14 10.83
CA THR A 142 -2.35 -17.07 10.22
C THR A 142 -2.04 -15.75 10.92
N VAL A 143 -1.78 -14.71 10.14
CA VAL A 143 -1.55 -13.35 10.60
C VAL A 143 -2.52 -12.42 9.87
N GLU A 144 -3.09 -11.47 10.58
CA GLU A 144 -3.91 -10.41 10.02
C GLU A 144 -3.12 -9.11 9.99
N LEU A 145 -3.05 -8.48 8.83
CA LEU A 145 -2.36 -7.22 8.60
C LEU A 145 -3.39 -6.17 8.18
N ASP A 146 -3.45 -5.07 8.93
CA ASP A 146 -4.14 -3.88 8.49
C ASP A 146 -3.23 -3.12 7.52
N ILE A 147 -3.76 -2.73 6.37
CA ILE A 147 -3.01 -2.09 5.31
C ILE A 147 -3.52 -0.66 5.15
N ASP A 148 -2.62 0.31 5.18
CA ASP A 148 -2.99 1.70 4.90
C ASP A 148 -3.49 1.81 3.45
N PRO A 149 -4.73 2.26 3.22
CA PRO A 149 -5.31 2.40 1.88
C PRO A 149 -4.49 3.27 0.92
N ARG A 150 -3.67 4.18 1.45
CA ARG A 150 -2.81 5.07 0.65
C ARG A 150 -1.72 4.35 -0.14
N TYR A 151 -1.39 3.11 0.23
CA TYR A 151 -0.45 2.29 -0.53
C TYR A 151 -1.05 1.68 -1.80
N PHE A 152 -2.39 1.72 -1.94
CA PHE A 152 -3.05 1.20 -3.13
C PHE A 152 -2.98 2.20 -4.29
N THR A 153 -2.63 1.68 -5.45
CA THR A 153 -2.61 2.37 -6.73
C THR A 153 -3.55 1.67 -7.72
N ASP A 154 -3.52 2.07 -8.98
CA ASP A 154 -4.28 1.42 -10.05
C ASP A 154 -3.95 -0.06 -10.20
N TYR A 155 -2.66 -0.39 -10.16
CA TYR A 155 -2.15 -1.76 -10.22
C TYR A 155 -1.29 -2.01 -9.00
N ASN A 156 -1.61 -3.05 -8.26
CA ASN A 156 -0.94 -3.35 -7.01
C ASN A 156 -0.28 -4.72 -7.08
N ARG A 157 0.85 -4.85 -6.44
CA ARG A 157 1.59 -6.09 -6.34
C ARG A 157 1.89 -6.39 -4.89
N PHE A 158 1.29 -7.44 -4.35
CA PHE A 158 1.76 -8.04 -3.11
C PHE A 158 3.01 -8.86 -3.40
N ARG A 159 4.02 -8.67 -2.59
CA ARG A 159 5.26 -9.44 -2.59
C ARG A 159 5.50 -10.08 -1.24
N PHE A 160 5.92 -11.32 -1.26
CA PHE A 160 6.27 -12.12 -0.09
C PHE A 160 7.71 -12.52 -0.24
N GLN A 161 8.60 -11.90 0.54
CA GLN A 161 10.03 -12.22 0.54
C GLN A 161 10.35 -13.07 1.76
N PHE A 162 10.89 -14.23 1.53
CA PHE A 162 11.37 -15.14 2.54
C PHE A 162 12.89 -15.05 2.65
N ILE A 163 13.39 -14.82 3.87
CA ILE A 163 14.80 -14.95 4.22
C ILE A 163 14.88 -16.09 5.25
N GLY A 164 15.64 -17.14 4.92
CA GLY A 164 15.73 -18.33 5.76
C GLY A 164 17.16 -18.75 5.99
N HIS A 165 17.47 -19.09 7.25
CA HIS A 165 18.75 -19.63 7.68
C HIS A 165 18.52 -20.83 8.58
N TYR A 166 19.28 -21.93 8.37
CA TYR A 166 19.19 -23.16 9.17
C TYR A 166 20.46 -23.47 9.95
N THR A 167 21.54 -22.75 9.69
CA THR A 167 22.82 -22.88 10.43
C THR A 167 23.48 -21.52 10.61
N MET A 168 24.38 -21.41 11.57
CA MET A 168 25.17 -20.22 11.85
C MET A 168 26.49 -20.18 11.09
N GLU A 169 26.91 -21.32 10.53
CA GLU A 169 28.20 -21.49 9.86
C GLU A 169 28.00 -21.74 8.37
N CYS A 170 28.77 -22.63 7.75
CA CYS A 170 28.71 -22.93 6.32
C CYS A 170 27.31 -23.39 5.88
N GLU A 171 26.56 -22.49 5.28
CA GLU A 171 25.20 -22.74 4.83
C GLU A 171 25.14 -23.08 3.33
N MET A 172 24.39 -24.11 2.99
CA MET A 172 24.07 -24.41 1.60
C MET A 172 22.82 -23.62 1.17
N PRO A 173 22.93 -22.66 0.21
CA PRO A 173 21.84 -21.74 -0.12
C PRO A 173 20.54 -22.41 -0.58
N ASN A 174 20.63 -23.61 -1.16
CA ASN A 174 19.49 -24.37 -1.66
C ASN A 174 19.19 -25.64 -0.84
N HIS A 175 19.55 -25.63 0.45
CA HIS A 175 19.29 -26.77 1.30
C HIS A 175 17.79 -27.03 1.46
N SER A 176 17.40 -28.29 1.51
CA SER A 176 15.99 -28.72 1.58
C SER A 176 15.25 -28.24 2.84
N SER A 177 15.97 -27.85 3.87
CA SER A 177 15.41 -27.24 5.09
C SER A 177 15.01 -25.77 4.92
N LEU A 178 15.41 -25.12 3.83
CA LEU A 178 15.12 -23.71 3.57
C LEU A 178 13.84 -23.59 2.74
N TRP A 179 12.70 -23.48 3.43
CA TRP A 179 11.42 -23.30 2.75
C TRP A 179 10.39 -22.54 3.60
N ALA A 180 9.54 -21.84 2.88
CA ALA A 180 8.28 -21.29 3.35
C ALA A 180 7.17 -21.61 2.33
N THR A 181 5.95 -21.77 2.79
CA THR A 181 4.79 -21.97 1.92
C THR A 181 3.70 -20.99 2.30
N ILE A 182 3.20 -20.23 1.34
CA ILE A 182 2.07 -19.32 1.51
C ILE A 182 0.85 -19.97 0.92
N SER A 183 -0.21 -20.07 1.72
CA SER A 183 -1.48 -20.65 1.29
C SER A 183 -2.17 -19.75 0.26
N ASN A 184 -2.63 -20.32 -0.83
CA ASN A 184 -3.48 -19.63 -1.81
C ASN A 184 -4.90 -19.34 -1.30
N GLU A 185 -5.30 -19.91 -0.14
CA GLU A 185 -6.53 -19.56 0.57
C GLU A 185 -6.38 -18.31 1.46
N SER A 186 -5.19 -17.69 1.51
CA SER A 186 -5.01 -16.37 2.12
C SER A 186 -5.94 -15.35 1.48
N GLN A 187 -6.53 -14.45 2.28
CA GLN A 187 -7.62 -13.58 1.86
C GLN A 187 -7.24 -12.10 2.00
N LEU A 188 -7.55 -11.33 0.99
CA LEU A 188 -7.55 -9.88 1.04
C LEU A 188 -8.99 -9.38 1.16
N GLN A 189 -9.26 -8.57 2.18
CA GLN A 189 -10.54 -7.93 2.42
C GLN A 189 -10.41 -6.44 2.17
N LEU A 190 -11.21 -5.90 1.27
CA LEU A 190 -11.24 -4.50 0.90
C LEU A 190 -12.62 -3.90 1.13
N SER A 191 -12.66 -2.71 1.72
CA SER A 191 -13.82 -1.83 1.65
C SER A 191 -13.57 -0.80 0.56
N LEU A 192 -14.40 -0.82 -0.47
CA LEU A 192 -14.27 0.00 -1.67
C LEU A 192 -15.42 1.00 -1.69
N ARG A 193 -15.11 2.28 -1.78
CA ARG A 193 -16.09 3.33 -2.04
C ARG A 193 -16.14 3.62 -3.53
N GLN A 194 -17.35 3.60 -4.09
CA GLN A 194 -17.55 3.96 -5.49
C GLN A 194 -17.36 5.48 -5.68
N LEU A 195 -16.62 5.86 -6.69
CA LEU A 195 -16.44 7.25 -7.10
C LEU A 195 -17.45 7.62 -8.19
N PRO A 196 -17.98 8.86 -8.19
CA PRO A 196 -18.88 9.30 -9.25
C PRO A 196 -18.11 9.39 -10.58
N LEU A 197 -18.58 8.69 -11.58
CA LEU A 197 -18.13 8.86 -12.95
C LEU A 197 -18.98 9.92 -13.64
N ARG A 198 -18.37 10.67 -14.56
CA ARG A 198 -19.13 11.54 -15.46
C ARG A 198 -19.80 10.70 -16.54
N ASP A 199 -21.01 11.08 -16.94
CA ASP A 199 -21.71 10.48 -18.08
C ASP A 199 -21.09 10.99 -19.39
N ASP A 200 -19.92 10.43 -19.74
CA ASP A 200 -19.14 10.80 -20.90
C ASP A 200 -18.77 9.55 -21.71
N LEU A 201 -19.18 9.50 -22.96
CA LEU A 201 -18.87 8.38 -23.86
C LEU A 201 -17.38 8.22 -24.14
N ALA A 202 -16.57 9.28 -23.93
CA ALA A 202 -15.12 9.20 -24.03
C ALA A 202 -14.50 8.30 -22.94
N LEU A 203 -15.24 7.99 -21.87
CA LEU A 203 -14.81 7.09 -20.80
C LEU A 203 -15.02 5.61 -21.15
N LEU A 204 -15.69 5.30 -22.26
CA LEU A 204 -15.87 3.90 -22.64
C LEU A 204 -14.52 3.16 -22.76
N PRO A 205 -14.45 1.92 -22.31
CA PRO A 205 -15.54 1.02 -21.87
C PRO A 205 -15.99 1.16 -20.41
N ALA A 206 -15.42 2.10 -19.62
CA ALA A 206 -15.90 2.33 -18.25
C ALA A 206 -17.33 2.92 -18.27
N PRO A 207 -18.23 2.59 -17.32
CA PRO A 207 -17.98 1.74 -16.13
C PRO A 207 -18.18 0.23 -16.41
N PHE A 208 -18.54 -0.17 -17.63
CA PHE A 208 -18.92 -1.54 -17.96
C PHE A 208 -17.73 -2.52 -17.89
N PHE A 209 -16.55 -2.04 -18.26
CA PHE A 209 -15.31 -2.82 -18.24
C PHE A 209 -14.14 -1.95 -17.80
N ASP A 210 -13.33 -2.46 -16.86
CA ASP A 210 -12.04 -1.90 -16.48
C ASP A 210 -11.01 -3.06 -16.52
N PRO A 211 -9.93 -2.96 -17.31
CA PRO A 211 -8.91 -4.01 -17.42
C PRO A 211 -8.17 -4.29 -16.11
N ARG A 212 -8.30 -3.41 -15.13
CA ARG A 212 -7.74 -3.59 -13.78
C ARG A 212 -8.62 -4.45 -12.88
N ASP A 213 -9.89 -4.65 -13.25
CA ASP A 213 -10.84 -5.42 -12.44
C ASP A 213 -10.57 -6.93 -12.56
N ASN A 214 -10.17 -7.55 -11.46
CA ASN A 214 -9.97 -9.00 -11.40
C ASN A 214 -11.28 -9.77 -11.20
N ARG A 215 -12.40 -9.08 -11.07
CA ARG A 215 -13.72 -9.69 -10.84
C ARG A 215 -14.39 -10.08 -12.16
N PRO A 216 -15.19 -11.14 -12.17
CA PRO A 216 -15.97 -11.47 -13.35
C PRO A 216 -16.98 -10.37 -13.67
N VAL A 217 -17.03 -9.97 -14.94
CA VAL A 217 -17.96 -8.94 -15.44
C VAL A 217 -19.33 -9.57 -15.61
N ASN A 218 -20.35 -8.98 -14.99
CA ASN A 218 -21.76 -9.36 -15.19
C ASN A 218 -22.50 -8.22 -15.88
N LEU A 219 -22.78 -8.37 -17.17
CA LEU A 219 -23.49 -7.38 -17.97
C LEU A 219 -24.91 -7.88 -18.26
N PRO A 220 -25.95 -7.33 -17.60
CA PRO A 220 -27.32 -7.65 -17.93
C PRO A 220 -27.70 -7.00 -19.27
N PHE A 221 -28.23 -7.80 -20.21
CA PHE A 221 -28.79 -7.30 -21.46
C PHE A 221 -30.31 -7.33 -21.38
N VAL A 222 -30.92 -6.17 -21.67
CA VAL A 222 -32.38 -6.05 -21.74
C VAL A 222 -32.78 -5.84 -23.21
N TYR A 223 -33.59 -6.73 -23.72
CA TYR A 223 -34.13 -6.66 -25.07
C TYR A 223 -35.55 -6.10 -25.04
N GLY A 224 -35.84 -5.10 -25.87
CA GLY A 224 -37.17 -4.49 -25.95
C GLY A 224 -38.24 -5.35 -26.63
N SER A 225 -37.84 -6.33 -27.45
CA SER A 225 -38.72 -7.34 -28.05
C SER A 225 -37.97 -8.65 -28.21
N ARG A 226 -38.70 -9.76 -28.23
CA ARG A 226 -38.14 -11.08 -28.51
C ARG A 226 -37.57 -11.05 -29.95
N PRO A 227 -36.32 -11.39 -30.20
CA PRO A 227 -35.85 -11.56 -31.55
C PRO A 227 -36.66 -12.66 -32.24
N SER A 228 -37.21 -12.36 -33.41
CA SER A 228 -37.96 -13.28 -34.26
C SER A 228 -37.04 -14.30 -34.91
#